data_41c8b6b122dd380b590a4d8bf6a820f5
#
_entry.id   41c8b6b122dd380b590a4d8bf6a820f5
#
_cell.length_a   1.000
_cell.length_b   1.000
_cell.length_c   1.000
_cell.angle_alpha   90.00
_cell.angle_beta   90.00
_cell.angle_gamma   90.00
#
_symmetry.space_group_name_H-M   'P 1'
#
loop_
_entity.id
_entity.type
_entity.pdbx_description
1 polymer ?
#
loop_
_entity_poly.entity_id
_entity_poly.type
_entity_poly.pdbx_seq_one_letter_code
_entity_poly.pdbx_strand_id
1 'polypeptide(L)'
;EKGEPKISAIIEIIRCYIKECKPVRFDGNGYSDEWKAEAARRGLDCETSCPLIFDNYLKPASIAMFESTGVMTRKELEARNEVKWETYTKKIQIEARVLGDLAMNHIIPVATEYQSKLIDNVYKMKELFPAEKASQLSAENMKLIEEIARRTIFITEHVNAMVEARKVANKIESEREKAIAYHDTIAPMLEEIRYHIDKLELIVDNQM
;
A
#
# COMPACT_ATOMS: atom_id res chain seq x y z
N GLU A 1 -8.72 -28.23 42.18
CA GLU A 1 -8.46 -28.88 43.46
C GLU A 1 -9.36 -30.11 43.76
N LYS A 2 -9.87 -30.80 42.71
CA LYS A 2 -10.73 -31.99 42.88
C LYS A 2 -10.02 -33.32 42.60
N GLY A 3 -8.68 -33.38 42.74
CA GLY A 3 -7.93 -34.61 42.52
C GLY A 3 -7.81 -35.10 41.08
N GLU A 4 -8.29 -34.32 40.12
CA GLU A 4 -8.17 -34.63 38.70
C GLU A 4 -6.74 -34.35 38.18
N PRO A 5 -6.22 -35.15 37.20
CA PRO A 5 -4.95 -34.87 36.60
C PRO A 5 -4.97 -33.46 35.98
N LYS A 6 -3.91 -32.67 36.25
CA LYS A 6 -3.76 -31.27 35.84
C LYS A 6 -4.06 -31.09 34.33
N ILE A 7 -3.64 -32.03 33.50
CA ILE A 7 -3.85 -32.01 32.04
C ILE A 7 -5.32 -32.10 31.69
N SER A 8 -6.10 -32.99 32.34
CA SER A 8 -7.53 -33.14 32.10
C SER A 8 -8.28 -31.85 32.45
N ALA A 9 -7.97 -31.25 33.60
CA ALA A 9 -8.56 -29.97 34.02
C ALA A 9 -8.24 -28.83 33.03
N ILE A 10 -7.02 -28.76 32.52
CA ILE A 10 -6.62 -27.78 31.50
C ILE A 10 -7.43 -27.97 30.21
N ILE A 11 -7.57 -29.22 29.74
CA ILE A 11 -8.34 -29.52 28.51
C ILE A 11 -9.81 -29.12 28.67
N GLU A 12 -10.42 -29.35 29.82
CA GLU A 12 -11.81 -28.96 30.05
C GLU A 12 -11.99 -27.44 30.08
N ILE A 13 -11.07 -26.71 30.71
CA ILE A 13 -11.10 -25.24 30.69
C ILE A 13 -10.93 -24.71 29.26
N ILE A 14 -9.99 -25.25 28.49
CA ILE A 14 -9.80 -24.86 27.08
C ILE A 14 -11.07 -25.11 26.27
N ARG A 15 -11.72 -26.28 26.45
CA ARG A 15 -12.99 -26.57 25.76
C ARG A 15 -14.09 -25.58 26.12
N CYS A 16 -14.16 -25.15 27.37
CA CYS A 16 -15.12 -24.15 27.81
C CYS A 16 -14.89 -22.82 27.10
N TYR A 17 -13.66 -22.31 27.13
CA TYR A 17 -13.30 -21.06 26.45
C TYR A 17 -13.53 -21.12 24.94
N ILE A 18 -13.18 -22.23 24.29
CA ILE A 18 -13.42 -22.40 22.82
C ILE A 18 -14.92 -22.27 22.52
N LYS A 19 -15.79 -22.85 23.34
CA LYS A 19 -17.24 -22.77 23.14
C LYS A 19 -17.78 -21.37 23.40
N GLU A 20 -17.35 -20.72 24.48
CA GLU A 20 -17.77 -19.38 24.85
C GLU A 20 -17.30 -18.33 23.85
N CYS A 21 -16.07 -18.46 23.35
CA CYS A 21 -15.50 -17.53 22.37
C CYS A 21 -15.93 -17.78 20.92
N LYS A 22 -16.69 -18.85 20.65
CA LYS A 22 -17.13 -19.17 19.28
C LYS A 22 -17.83 -18.02 18.55
N PRO A 23 -18.67 -17.19 19.18
CA PRO A 23 -19.34 -16.06 18.51
C PRO A 23 -18.39 -14.96 18.02
N VAL A 24 -17.20 -14.82 18.63
CA VAL A 24 -16.21 -13.78 18.28
C VAL A 24 -15.05 -14.32 17.44
N ARG A 25 -15.02 -15.63 17.18
CA ARG A 25 -14.01 -16.27 16.36
C ARG A 25 -14.41 -16.21 14.89
N PHE A 26 -13.43 -15.87 14.04
CA PHE A 26 -13.56 -15.86 12.60
C PHE A 26 -12.45 -16.69 11.96
N ASP A 27 -12.82 -17.67 11.15
CA ASP A 27 -11.89 -18.62 10.53
C ASP A 27 -11.64 -18.33 9.03
N GLY A 28 -12.12 -17.19 8.52
CA GLY A 28 -11.99 -16.76 7.12
C GLY A 28 -10.83 -15.80 6.87
N ASN A 29 -10.81 -15.20 5.67
CA ASN A 29 -9.88 -14.14 5.33
C ASN A 29 -10.29 -12.82 6.00
N GLY A 30 -9.57 -12.40 7.03
CA GLY A 30 -9.82 -11.16 7.76
C GLY A 30 -9.54 -9.86 6.97
N TYR A 31 -9.00 -9.96 5.76
CA TYR A 31 -8.74 -8.82 4.86
C TYR A 31 -9.78 -8.67 3.74
N SER A 32 -10.72 -9.60 3.65
CA SER A 32 -11.74 -9.59 2.59
C SER A 32 -12.85 -8.58 2.86
N ASP A 33 -13.52 -8.14 1.80
CA ASP A 33 -14.66 -7.23 1.90
C ASP A 33 -15.87 -7.91 2.57
N GLU A 34 -16.02 -9.23 2.41
CA GLU A 34 -17.03 -10.03 3.13
C GLU A 34 -16.80 -9.97 4.64
N TRP A 35 -15.53 -10.02 5.10
CA TRP A 35 -15.23 -9.84 6.51
C TRP A 35 -15.57 -8.44 7.01
N LYS A 36 -15.25 -7.40 6.25
CA LYS A 36 -15.58 -6.01 6.64
C LYS A 36 -17.10 -5.85 6.82
N ALA A 37 -17.88 -6.39 5.89
CA ALA A 37 -19.35 -6.39 5.98
C ALA A 37 -19.86 -7.19 7.19
N GLU A 38 -19.29 -8.35 7.46
CA GLU A 38 -19.66 -9.19 8.60
C GLU A 38 -19.25 -8.55 9.94
N ALA A 39 -18.07 -7.91 10.01
CA ALA A 39 -17.63 -7.16 11.18
C ALA A 39 -18.59 -6.01 11.50
N ALA A 40 -18.99 -5.24 10.49
CA ALA A 40 -19.98 -4.18 10.65
C ALA A 40 -21.34 -4.73 11.13
N ARG A 41 -21.81 -5.87 10.58
CA ARG A 41 -23.04 -6.54 11.00
C ARG A 41 -23.00 -6.99 12.46
N ARG A 42 -21.83 -7.38 12.96
CA ARG A 42 -21.60 -7.77 14.36
C ARG A 42 -21.37 -6.60 15.29
N GLY A 43 -21.27 -5.37 14.79
CA GLY A 43 -20.94 -4.19 15.59
C GLY A 43 -19.47 -4.14 16.02
N LEU A 44 -18.59 -4.85 15.30
CA LEU A 44 -17.15 -4.81 15.52
C LEU A 44 -16.54 -3.63 14.76
N ASP A 45 -15.59 -2.97 15.39
CA ASP A 45 -14.80 -1.92 14.75
C ASP A 45 -13.85 -2.58 13.73
N CYS A 46 -13.94 -2.15 12.47
CA CYS A 46 -13.13 -2.66 11.36
C CYS A 46 -12.59 -1.49 10.55
N GLU A 47 -11.81 -0.62 11.21
CA GLU A 47 -11.14 0.50 10.58
C GLU A 47 -9.99 0.00 9.69
N THR A 48 -9.90 0.50 8.46
CA THR A 48 -8.85 0.15 7.50
C THR A 48 -7.75 1.21 7.39
N SER A 49 -8.01 2.42 7.88
CA SER A 49 -7.01 3.49 7.93
C SER A 49 -6.08 3.32 9.13
N CYS A 50 -4.84 2.98 8.87
CA CYS A 50 -3.83 2.79 9.93
C CYS A 50 -3.69 4.01 10.86
N PRO A 51 -3.63 5.28 10.38
CA PRO A 51 -3.61 6.45 11.26
C PRO A 51 -4.84 6.56 12.18
N LEU A 52 -6.03 6.20 11.71
CA LEU A 52 -7.27 6.24 12.50
C LEU A 52 -7.34 5.11 13.53
N ILE A 53 -6.77 3.94 13.22
CA ILE A 53 -6.66 2.84 14.20
C ILE A 53 -5.90 3.29 15.45
N PHE A 54 -4.89 4.13 15.30
CA PHE A 54 -4.12 4.61 16.45
C PHE A 54 -4.92 5.45 17.43
N ASP A 55 -6.01 6.10 16.98
CA ASP A 55 -6.92 6.82 17.89
C ASP A 55 -7.52 5.92 18.97
N ASN A 56 -7.66 4.62 18.71
CA ASN A 56 -8.22 3.67 19.66
C ASN A 56 -7.40 3.55 20.95
N TYR A 57 -6.10 3.80 20.91
CA TYR A 57 -5.25 3.79 22.11
C TYR A 57 -5.58 4.93 23.08
N LEU A 58 -6.13 6.03 22.56
CA LEU A 58 -6.46 7.23 23.35
C LEU A 58 -7.94 7.32 23.72
N LYS A 59 -8.76 6.31 23.39
CA LYS A 59 -10.13 6.24 23.86
C LYS A 59 -10.18 6.09 25.38
N PRO A 60 -11.17 6.70 26.06
CA PRO A 60 -11.25 6.63 27.54
C PRO A 60 -11.19 5.22 28.12
N ALA A 61 -11.83 4.26 27.46
CA ALA A 61 -11.82 2.86 27.89
C ALA A 61 -10.41 2.23 27.78
N SER A 62 -9.66 2.56 26.73
CA SER A 62 -8.28 2.07 26.56
C SER A 62 -7.36 2.67 27.61
N ILE A 63 -7.44 3.98 27.84
CA ILE A 63 -6.67 4.66 28.88
C ILE A 63 -6.95 4.04 30.26
N ALA A 64 -8.23 3.90 30.62
CA ALA A 64 -8.63 3.31 31.91
C ALA A 64 -8.11 1.88 32.06
N MET A 65 -8.13 1.08 31.00
CA MET A 65 -7.58 -0.28 31.00
C MET A 65 -6.07 -0.29 31.27
N PHE A 66 -5.30 0.54 30.57
CA PHE A 66 -3.84 0.60 30.75
C PHE A 66 -3.44 1.13 32.15
N GLU A 67 -4.14 2.14 32.64
CA GLU A 67 -3.88 2.71 34.00
C GLU A 67 -4.27 1.72 35.11
N SER A 68 -5.44 1.08 35.00
CA SER A 68 -5.90 0.13 36.03
C SER A 68 -5.03 -1.13 36.13
N THR A 69 -4.39 -1.52 35.00
CA THR A 69 -3.45 -2.66 34.97
C THR A 69 -2.01 -2.25 35.32
N GLY A 70 -1.74 -0.97 35.54
CA GLY A 70 -0.40 -0.44 35.84
C GLY A 70 0.60 -0.59 34.69
N VAL A 71 0.13 -0.75 33.45
CA VAL A 71 0.99 -0.95 32.28
C VAL A 71 1.53 0.37 31.74
N MET A 72 0.66 1.38 31.59
CA MET A 72 1.01 2.71 31.09
C MET A 72 0.11 3.78 31.69
N THR A 73 0.65 4.94 31.92
CA THR A 73 -0.10 6.14 32.24
C THR A 73 -0.67 6.78 30.94
N ARG A 74 -1.65 7.64 31.08
CA ARG A 74 -2.20 8.41 29.97
C ARG A 74 -1.12 9.16 29.18
N LYS A 75 -0.18 9.83 29.87
CA LYS A 75 0.90 10.56 29.20
C LYS A 75 1.81 9.68 28.37
N GLU A 76 2.10 8.49 28.86
CA GLU A 76 2.90 7.51 28.11
C GLU A 76 2.16 7.00 26.87
N LEU A 77 0.85 6.78 26.98
CA LEU A 77 0.02 6.41 25.82
C LEU A 77 0.00 7.52 24.77
N GLU A 78 -0.21 8.77 25.18
CA GLU A 78 -0.19 9.94 24.30
C GLU A 78 1.16 10.05 23.58
N ALA A 79 2.27 10.01 24.30
CA ALA A 79 3.62 10.08 23.72
C ALA A 79 3.90 8.93 22.75
N ARG A 80 3.53 7.70 23.09
CA ARG A 80 3.70 6.54 22.21
C ARG A 80 2.83 6.63 20.96
N ASN A 81 1.66 7.23 21.07
CA ASN A 81 0.76 7.39 19.92
C ASN A 81 1.29 8.43 18.92
N GLU A 82 1.85 9.53 19.43
CA GLU A 82 2.59 10.49 18.59
C GLU A 82 3.71 9.80 17.79
N VAL A 83 4.50 8.96 18.42
CA VAL A 83 5.55 8.18 17.74
C VAL A 83 4.99 7.22 16.70
N LYS A 84 3.79 6.65 16.91
CA LYS A 84 3.15 5.78 15.90
C LYS A 84 2.75 6.54 14.65
N TRP A 85 2.12 7.70 14.78
CA TRP A 85 1.77 8.56 13.65
C TRP A 85 3.02 9.04 12.90
N GLU A 86 4.03 9.51 13.65
CA GLU A 86 5.30 9.91 13.05
C GLU A 86 5.97 8.76 12.29
N THR A 87 5.99 7.57 12.87
CA THR A 87 6.56 6.37 12.23
C THR A 87 5.82 5.98 10.97
N TYR A 88 4.48 6.03 10.99
CA TYR A 88 3.66 5.79 9.80
C TYR A 88 3.99 6.78 8.69
N THR A 89 3.96 8.07 9.00
CA THR A 89 4.32 9.14 8.07
C THR A 89 5.70 8.92 7.45
N LYS A 90 6.70 8.62 8.27
CA LYS A 90 8.08 8.39 7.82
C LYS A 90 8.20 7.20 6.88
N LYS A 91 7.48 6.11 7.15
CA LYS A 91 7.47 4.93 6.25
C LYS A 91 6.93 5.29 4.87
N ILE A 92 5.73 5.87 4.79
CA ILE A 92 5.15 6.28 3.51
C ILE A 92 6.04 7.33 2.82
N GLN A 93 6.67 8.24 3.57
CA GLN A 93 7.58 9.23 3.02
C GLN A 93 8.82 8.60 2.37
N ILE A 94 9.39 7.57 3.00
CA ILE A 94 10.55 6.84 2.47
C ILE A 94 10.13 6.10 1.20
N GLU A 95 9.03 5.37 1.24
CA GLU A 95 8.47 4.63 0.09
C GLU A 95 8.22 5.57 -1.10
N ALA A 96 7.60 6.73 -0.86
CA ALA A 96 7.34 7.73 -1.89
C ALA A 96 8.62 8.30 -2.51
N ARG A 97 9.66 8.50 -1.70
CA ARG A 97 10.95 8.98 -2.21
C ARG A 97 11.66 7.92 -3.05
N VAL A 98 11.72 6.70 -2.54
CA VAL A 98 12.38 5.59 -3.22
C VAL A 98 11.68 5.25 -4.52
N LEU A 99 10.34 5.13 -4.50
CA LEU A 99 9.56 4.86 -5.72
C LEU A 99 9.74 5.97 -6.77
N GLY A 100 9.70 7.24 -6.33
CA GLY A 100 9.92 8.37 -7.24
C GLY A 100 11.33 8.36 -7.85
N ASP A 101 12.36 8.05 -7.07
CA ASP A 101 13.73 7.94 -7.55
C ASP A 101 13.90 6.77 -8.53
N LEU A 102 13.42 5.59 -8.18
CA LEU A 102 13.43 4.42 -9.06
C LEU A 102 12.70 4.69 -10.37
N ALA A 103 11.52 5.28 -10.31
CA ALA A 103 10.73 5.61 -11.49
C ALA A 103 11.47 6.54 -12.45
N MET A 104 12.00 7.65 -11.94
CA MET A 104 12.57 8.70 -12.77
C MET A 104 13.99 8.40 -13.23
N ASN A 105 14.81 7.73 -12.41
CA ASN A 105 16.22 7.54 -12.67
C ASN A 105 16.60 6.14 -13.19
N HIS A 106 15.68 5.19 -13.09
CA HIS A 106 15.94 3.81 -13.52
C HIS A 106 14.89 3.30 -14.52
N ILE A 107 13.61 3.34 -14.18
CA ILE A 107 12.56 2.69 -14.98
C ILE A 107 12.27 3.47 -16.27
N ILE A 108 12.02 4.77 -16.17
CA ILE A 108 11.74 5.61 -17.35
C ILE A 108 12.91 5.61 -18.36
N PRO A 109 14.18 5.77 -17.94
CA PRO A 109 15.31 5.71 -18.86
C PRO A 109 15.39 4.38 -19.62
N VAL A 110 15.25 3.25 -18.94
CA VAL A 110 15.28 1.92 -19.54
C VAL A 110 14.10 1.73 -20.50
N ALA A 111 12.89 2.11 -20.11
CA ALA A 111 11.70 2.03 -20.97
C ALA A 111 11.85 2.89 -22.23
N THR A 112 12.44 4.08 -22.10
CA THR A 112 12.70 4.99 -23.23
C THR A 112 13.78 4.44 -24.16
N GLU A 113 14.81 3.80 -23.64
CA GLU A 113 15.83 3.13 -24.46
C GLU A 113 15.22 1.97 -25.26
N TYR A 114 14.40 1.14 -24.62
CA TYR A 114 13.69 0.07 -25.32
C TYR A 114 12.73 0.61 -26.39
N GLN A 115 12.00 1.68 -26.07
CA GLN A 115 11.15 2.36 -27.06
C GLN A 115 11.94 2.83 -28.27
N SER A 116 13.14 3.37 -28.09
CA SER A 116 14.03 3.79 -29.18
C SER A 116 14.43 2.62 -30.07
N LYS A 117 14.72 1.43 -29.50
CA LYS A 117 14.99 0.21 -30.25
C LYS A 117 13.78 -0.23 -31.10
N LEU A 118 12.57 -0.12 -30.56
CA LEU A 118 11.33 -0.41 -31.30
C LEU A 118 11.12 0.58 -32.48
N ILE A 119 11.34 1.88 -32.22
CA ILE A 119 11.24 2.93 -33.23
C ILE A 119 12.24 2.66 -34.41
N ASP A 120 13.48 2.35 -34.06
CA ASP A 120 14.50 1.99 -35.01
C ASP A 120 14.10 0.77 -35.88
N ASN A 121 13.50 -0.23 -35.26
CA ASN A 121 13.00 -1.41 -35.98
C ASN A 121 11.88 -1.04 -36.94
N VAL A 122 10.91 -0.25 -36.52
CA VAL A 122 9.81 0.25 -37.37
C VAL A 122 10.34 1.06 -38.55
N TYR A 123 11.33 1.93 -38.32
CA TYR A 123 11.98 2.73 -39.36
C TYR A 123 12.65 1.84 -40.43
N LYS A 124 13.44 0.87 -39.97
CA LYS A 124 14.10 -0.10 -40.87
C LYS A 124 13.11 -0.96 -41.67
N MET A 125 11.99 -1.36 -41.09
CA MET A 125 10.92 -2.05 -41.81
C MET A 125 10.30 -1.19 -42.90
N LYS A 126 10.12 0.11 -42.67
CA LYS A 126 9.60 1.05 -43.70
C LYS A 126 10.57 1.26 -44.85
N GLU A 127 11.87 1.13 -44.63
CA GLU A 127 12.87 1.20 -45.70
C GLU A 127 12.96 -0.09 -46.53
N LEU A 128 12.74 -1.26 -45.91
CA LEU A 128 12.91 -2.56 -46.54
C LEU A 128 11.69 -3.04 -47.34
N PHE A 129 10.48 -2.62 -46.94
CA PHE A 129 9.23 -3.13 -47.49
C PHE A 129 8.35 -2.02 -48.08
N PRO A 130 7.48 -2.33 -49.06
CA PRO A 130 6.44 -1.42 -49.52
C PRO A 130 5.55 -0.95 -48.35
N ALA A 131 5.05 0.28 -48.42
CA ALA A 131 4.37 0.98 -47.31
C ALA A 131 3.26 0.16 -46.64
N GLU A 132 2.41 -0.51 -47.40
CA GLU A 132 1.32 -1.34 -46.89
C GLU A 132 1.86 -2.53 -46.06
N LYS A 133 2.85 -3.23 -46.59
CA LYS A 133 3.48 -4.37 -45.92
C LYS A 133 4.28 -3.94 -44.71
N ALA A 134 5.00 -2.83 -44.76
CA ALA A 134 5.71 -2.24 -43.65
C ALA A 134 4.75 -1.89 -42.51
N SER A 135 3.61 -1.28 -42.81
CA SER A 135 2.57 -0.94 -41.82
C SER A 135 2.01 -2.18 -41.13
N GLN A 136 1.72 -3.24 -41.89
CA GLN A 136 1.26 -4.51 -41.35
C GLN A 136 2.28 -5.15 -40.39
N LEU A 137 3.55 -5.24 -40.81
CA LEU A 137 4.62 -5.88 -40.05
C LEU A 137 5.02 -5.10 -38.79
N SER A 138 4.86 -3.78 -38.78
CA SER A 138 5.22 -2.91 -37.65
C SER A 138 4.05 -2.60 -36.71
N ALA A 139 2.84 -3.07 -36.97
CA ALA A 139 1.65 -2.70 -36.22
C ALA A 139 1.75 -2.99 -34.72
N GLU A 140 2.30 -4.14 -34.34
CA GLU A 140 2.47 -4.49 -32.93
C GLU A 140 3.55 -3.64 -32.25
N ASN A 141 4.68 -3.37 -32.95
CA ASN A 141 5.70 -2.47 -32.44
C ASN A 141 5.17 -1.06 -32.22
N MET A 142 4.31 -0.56 -33.11
CA MET A 142 3.67 0.75 -32.95
C MET A 142 2.80 0.81 -31.68
N LYS A 143 2.02 -0.23 -31.41
CA LYS A 143 1.21 -0.31 -30.17
C LYS A 143 2.10 -0.29 -28.92
N LEU A 144 3.21 -1.03 -28.94
CA LEU A 144 4.15 -1.04 -27.80
C LEU A 144 4.80 0.34 -27.59
N ILE A 145 5.19 1.02 -28.68
CA ILE A 145 5.76 2.37 -28.63
C ILE A 145 4.78 3.36 -28.00
N GLU A 146 3.51 3.32 -28.40
CA GLU A 146 2.45 4.17 -27.86
C GLU A 146 2.17 3.85 -26.37
N GLU A 147 2.13 2.57 -26.01
CA GLU A 147 1.89 2.13 -24.64
C GLU A 147 3.03 2.57 -23.71
N ILE A 148 4.29 2.41 -24.12
CA ILE A 148 5.45 2.88 -23.35
C ILE A 148 5.38 4.41 -23.17
N ALA A 149 5.12 5.18 -24.24
CA ALA A 149 4.99 6.62 -24.16
C ALA A 149 3.88 7.04 -23.17
N ARG A 150 2.71 6.44 -23.29
CA ARG A 150 1.57 6.74 -22.40
C ARG A 150 1.88 6.49 -20.94
N ARG A 151 2.55 5.37 -20.63
CA ARG A 151 2.89 5.01 -19.26
C ARG A 151 4.00 5.87 -18.68
N THR A 152 5.04 6.18 -19.44
CA THR A 152 6.12 7.05 -18.99
C THR A 152 5.63 8.47 -18.71
N ILE A 153 4.71 9.01 -19.52
CA ILE A 153 4.06 10.30 -19.28
C ILE A 153 3.29 10.23 -17.96
N PHE A 154 2.41 9.23 -17.80
CA PHE A 154 1.62 9.07 -16.58
C PHE A 154 2.50 9.00 -15.32
N ILE A 155 3.53 8.14 -15.34
CA ILE A 155 4.44 7.98 -14.20
C ILE A 155 5.13 9.32 -13.87
N THR A 156 5.61 10.05 -14.87
CA THR A 156 6.29 11.34 -14.67
C THR A 156 5.36 12.36 -14.02
N GLU A 157 4.15 12.51 -14.51
CA GLU A 157 3.16 13.45 -13.99
C GLU A 157 2.77 13.09 -12.55
N HIS A 158 2.53 11.81 -12.26
CA HIS A 158 2.11 11.35 -10.93
C HIS A 158 3.24 11.40 -9.91
N VAL A 159 4.49 11.13 -10.29
CA VAL A 159 5.65 11.34 -9.42
C VAL A 159 5.79 12.82 -9.05
N ASN A 160 5.64 13.74 -10.02
CA ASN A 160 5.69 15.17 -9.76
C ASN A 160 4.55 15.62 -8.83
N ALA A 161 3.32 15.17 -9.09
CA ALA A 161 2.17 15.44 -8.25
C ALA A 161 2.37 14.92 -6.82
N MET A 162 2.89 13.70 -6.66
CA MET A 162 3.22 13.10 -5.36
C MET A 162 4.28 13.91 -4.60
N VAL A 163 5.28 14.45 -5.29
CA VAL A 163 6.29 15.32 -4.66
C VAL A 163 5.65 16.60 -4.12
N GLU A 164 4.74 17.23 -4.87
CA GLU A 164 4.02 18.43 -4.41
C GLU A 164 3.06 18.11 -3.26
N ALA A 165 2.31 17.01 -3.33
CA ALA A 165 1.43 16.56 -2.25
C ALA A 165 2.23 16.35 -0.94
N ARG A 166 3.41 15.74 -1.01
CA ARG A 166 4.30 15.57 0.14
C ARG A 166 4.78 16.91 0.72
N LYS A 167 5.10 17.88 -0.12
CA LYS A 167 5.48 19.24 0.34
C LYS A 167 4.35 19.91 1.12
N VAL A 168 3.11 19.70 0.69
CA VAL A 168 1.92 20.22 1.39
C VAL A 168 1.74 19.49 2.72
N ALA A 169 1.71 18.17 2.72
CA ALA A 169 1.51 17.36 3.92
C ALA A 169 2.59 17.61 4.99
N ASN A 170 3.85 17.85 4.58
CA ASN A 170 4.95 18.15 5.49
C ASN A 170 4.81 19.47 6.26
N LYS A 171 3.94 20.38 5.83
CA LYS A 171 3.68 21.63 6.54
C LYS A 171 2.66 21.47 7.69
N ILE A 172 1.99 20.33 7.78
CA ILE A 172 1.04 20.04 8.85
C ILE A 172 1.83 19.80 10.14
N GLU A 173 1.51 20.53 11.20
CA GLU A 173 2.21 20.42 12.49
C GLU A 173 1.79 19.19 13.29
N SER A 174 0.50 18.86 13.31
CA SER A 174 -0.04 17.69 14.01
C SER A 174 0.42 16.40 13.34
N GLU A 175 1.11 15.53 14.06
CA GLU A 175 1.56 14.23 13.54
C GLU A 175 0.38 13.33 13.14
N ARG A 176 -0.73 13.40 13.88
CA ARG A 176 -1.96 12.68 13.52
C ARG A 176 -2.52 13.15 12.16
N GLU A 177 -2.73 14.45 12.00
CA GLU A 177 -3.30 15.00 10.76
C GLU A 177 -2.35 14.82 9.58
N LYS A 178 -1.06 14.92 9.81
CA LYS A 178 -0.02 14.62 8.83
C LYS A 178 -0.10 13.15 8.38
N ALA A 179 -0.20 12.21 9.32
CA ALA A 179 -0.33 10.79 9.01
C ALA A 179 -1.60 10.49 8.19
N ILE A 180 -2.72 11.13 8.52
CA ILE A 180 -3.97 11.03 7.74
C ILE A 180 -3.76 11.59 6.33
N ALA A 181 -3.15 12.77 6.19
CA ALA A 181 -2.87 13.35 4.87
C ALA A 181 -1.96 12.45 4.02
N TYR A 182 -0.96 11.81 4.62
CA TYR A 182 -0.12 10.84 3.94
C TYR A 182 -0.88 9.59 3.51
N HIS A 183 -1.77 9.09 4.36
CA HIS A 183 -2.63 7.94 4.06
C HIS A 183 -3.60 8.25 2.90
N ASP A 184 -4.28 9.38 2.98
CA ASP A 184 -5.39 9.67 2.08
C ASP A 184 -4.92 10.21 0.71
N THR A 185 -3.73 10.83 0.67
CA THR A 185 -3.26 11.53 -0.54
C THR A 185 -2.04 10.86 -1.16
N ILE A 186 -1.01 10.54 -0.36
CA ILE A 186 0.26 10.05 -0.90
C ILE A 186 0.24 8.53 -1.13
N ALA A 187 -0.30 7.76 -0.20
CA ALA A 187 -0.34 6.31 -0.32
C ALA A 187 -1.09 5.82 -1.57
N PRO A 188 -2.27 6.37 -1.96
CA PRO A 188 -2.92 5.99 -3.22
C PRO A 188 -2.07 6.28 -4.46
N MET A 189 -1.32 7.39 -4.48
CA MET A 189 -0.43 7.70 -5.61
C MET A 189 0.69 6.69 -5.78
N LEU A 190 1.19 6.09 -4.69
CA LEU A 190 2.19 5.01 -4.77
C LEU A 190 1.63 3.80 -5.52
N GLU A 191 0.40 3.39 -5.21
CA GLU A 191 -0.27 2.27 -5.87
C GLU A 191 -0.48 2.53 -7.37
N GLU A 192 -0.91 3.74 -7.73
CA GLU A 192 -1.12 4.13 -9.13
C GLU A 192 0.19 4.13 -9.93
N ILE A 193 1.24 4.76 -9.39
CA ILE A 193 2.57 4.78 -10.02
C ILE A 193 3.08 3.34 -10.16
N ARG A 194 3.01 2.53 -9.12
CA ARG A 194 3.43 1.14 -9.11
C ARG A 194 2.71 0.31 -10.17
N TYR A 195 1.40 0.47 -10.28
CA TYR A 195 0.62 -0.23 -11.32
C TYR A 195 1.16 0.04 -12.73
N HIS A 196 1.50 1.29 -13.05
CA HIS A 196 2.03 1.64 -14.36
C HIS A 196 3.45 1.13 -14.59
N ILE A 197 4.27 1.10 -13.54
CA ILE A 197 5.61 0.51 -13.56
C ILE A 197 5.54 -0.99 -13.84
N ASP A 198 4.72 -1.73 -13.10
CA ASP A 198 4.54 -3.18 -13.27
C ASP A 198 4.08 -3.53 -14.70
N LYS A 199 3.29 -2.64 -15.33
CA LYS A 199 2.90 -2.82 -16.73
C LYS A 199 4.03 -2.54 -17.72
N LEU A 200 4.95 -1.63 -17.42
CA LEU A 200 6.15 -1.42 -18.22
C LEU A 200 7.10 -2.62 -18.12
N GLU A 201 7.27 -3.18 -16.92
CA GLU A 201 8.09 -4.38 -16.70
C GLU A 201 7.66 -5.58 -17.55
N LEU A 202 6.35 -5.69 -17.86
CA LEU A 202 5.82 -6.75 -18.74
C LEU A 202 6.09 -6.53 -20.22
N ILE A 203 6.49 -5.33 -20.62
CA ILE A 203 6.68 -4.92 -22.03
C ILE A 203 8.17 -4.81 -22.36
N VAL A 204 8.96 -4.27 -21.43
CA VAL A 204 10.39 -4.00 -21.63
C VAL A 204 11.18 -5.31 -21.56
N ASP A 205 12.24 -5.41 -22.36
CA ASP A 205 13.14 -6.57 -22.37
C ASP A 205 13.82 -6.77 -21.01
N ASN A 206 13.72 -7.97 -20.45
CA ASN A 206 14.31 -8.36 -19.17
C ASN A 206 15.84 -8.30 -19.12
N GLN A 207 16.50 -8.13 -20.27
CA GLN A 207 17.97 -8.02 -20.36
C GLN A 207 18.46 -6.57 -20.39
N MET A 208 17.53 -5.62 -20.28
CA MET A 208 17.82 -4.19 -20.18
C MET A 208 17.63 -3.73 -18.74
#